data_be030f36f408e7b05f2e482e6e59b232
#
_entry.id   be030f36f408e7b05f2e482e6e59b232
#
_cell.length_a   1.000
_cell.length_b   1.000
_cell.length_c   1.000
_cell.angle_alpha   90.00
_cell.angle_beta   90.00
_cell.angle_gamma   90.00
#
_symmetry.space_group_name_H-M   'P 1'
#
loop_
_entity.id
_entity.type
_entity.pdbx_description
1 polymer ?
#
loop_
_entity_poly.entity_id
_entity_poly.type
_entity_poly.pdbx_seq_one_letter_code
_entity_poly.pdbx_strand_id
1 'polypeptide(L)'
;YIYMVDLRKKSFLKLLDFTEEEIRYLLDLAKNFKAKKHNHETHEYLKGKNVALIFEKTSTRTRCSFEVAAYDLGMHTTYLDPTGSQLGKKESVADTAKVLGRIYDGIEFRGFKQESVDDLAKYSGVPVWNGLTDLFHPTQALADFMTMEEHFGHLKGLKFVFMGDTRNNCARSLMVMSAKMGVNFV
;
A
#
# COMPACT_ATOMS: atom_id res chain seq x y z
N TYR A 1 21.49 -17.15 -11.70
CA TYR A 1 21.07 -16.78 -10.33
C TYR A 1 19.72 -16.08 -10.47
N ILE A 2 18.62 -16.78 -10.10
CA ILE A 2 17.31 -16.15 -9.95
C ILE A 2 17.41 -15.37 -8.62
N TYR A 3 17.53 -14.06 -8.70
CA TYR A 3 17.39 -13.21 -7.53
C TYR A 3 15.93 -13.35 -7.04
N MET A 4 15.76 -14.08 -5.96
CA MET A 4 14.45 -14.22 -5.33
C MET A 4 14.16 -12.90 -4.61
N VAL A 5 13.14 -12.16 -5.08
CA VAL A 5 12.70 -10.93 -4.45
C VAL A 5 12.23 -11.25 -3.02
N ASP A 6 12.83 -10.59 -2.03
CA ASP A 6 12.44 -10.72 -0.62
C ASP A 6 11.94 -9.38 -0.08
N LEU A 7 10.63 -9.28 0.09
CA LEU A 7 9.96 -8.10 0.64
C LEU A 7 9.51 -8.28 2.10
N ARG A 8 9.97 -9.34 2.76
CA ARG A 8 9.61 -9.59 4.17
C ARG A 8 10.03 -8.41 5.04
N LYS A 9 9.08 -7.92 5.86
CA LYS A 9 9.24 -6.77 6.74
C LYS A 9 9.51 -5.43 6.03
N LYS A 10 9.52 -5.38 4.71
CA LYS A 10 9.65 -4.12 3.96
C LYS A 10 8.32 -3.37 4.01
N SER A 11 8.36 -2.11 4.42
CA SER A 11 7.21 -1.21 4.37
C SER A 11 6.95 -0.73 2.95
N PHE A 12 5.69 -0.44 2.64
CA PHE A 12 5.27 0.06 1.32
C PHE A 12 4.78 1.50 1.44
N LEU A 13 5.72 2.45 1.46
CA LEU A 13 5.44 3.87 1.73
C LEU A 13 5.34 4.69 0.45
N LYS A 14 6.19 4.40 -0.51
CA LYS A 14 6.24 5.05 -1.83
C LYS A 14 6.96 4.14 -2.83
N LEU A 15 6.60 4.25 -4.11
CA LEU A 15 7.19 3.44 -5.18
C LEU A 15 8.66 3.77 -5.47
N LEU A 16 9.14 4.92 -5.04
CA LEU A 16 10.56 5.29 -5.14
C LEU A 16 11.49 4.31 -4.42
N ASP A 17 11.00 3.67 -3.36
CA ASP A 17 11.78 2.74 -2.52
C ASP A 17 11.87 1.33 -3.11
N PHE A 18 11.29 1.09 -4.29
CA PHE A 18 11.19 -0.22 -4.92
C PHE A 18 11.89 -0.25 -6.28
N THR A 19 12.54 -1.36 -6.58
CA THR A 19 13.11 -1.62 -7.91
C THR A 19 12.00 -2.04 -8.89
N GLU A 20 12.33 -2.06 -10.20
CA GLU A 20 11.43 -2.57 -11.23
C GLU A 20 11.04 -4.02 -10.95
N GLU A 21 12.00 -4.87 -10.55
CA GLU A 21 11.77 -6.28 -10.25
C GLU A 21 10.86 -6.47 -9.03
N GLU A 22 11.05 -5.66 -7.99
CA GLU A 22 10.17 -5.69 -6.80
C GLU A 22 8.74 -5.27 -7.13
N ILE A 23 8.57 -4.24 -7.97
CA ILE A 23 7.24 -3.80 -8.43
C ILE A 23 6.62 -4.89 -9.32
N ARG A 24 7.39 -5.49 -10.22
CA ARG A 24 6.92 -6.60 -11.05
C ARG A 24 6.42 -7.76 -10.18
N TYR A 25 7.21 -8.13 -9.17
CA TYR A 25 6.82 -9.17 -8.23
C TYR A 25 5.49 -8.85 -7.52
N LEU A 26 5.31 -7.59 -7.07
CA LEU A 26 4.05 -7.17 -6.42
C LEU A 26 2.85 -7.25 -7.37
N LEU A 27 3.00 -6.84 -8.63
CA LEU A 27 1.95 -6.94 -9.64
C LEU A 27 1.57 -8.39 -9.93
N ASP A 28 2.57 -9.27 -10.07
CA ASP A 28 2.34 -10.70 -10.34
C ASP A 28 1.70 -11.41 -9.13
N LEU A 29 2.11 -11.04 -7.91
CA LEU A 29 1.50 -11.52 -6.66
C LEU A 29 0.03 -11.07 -6.56
N ALA A 30 -0.25 -9.81 -6.88
CA ALA A 30 -1.62 -9.28 -6.90
C ALA A 30 -2.52 -10.01 -7.90
N LYS A 31 -2.01 -10.29 -9.11
CA LYS A 31 -2.73 -11.10 -10.11
C LYS A 31 -3.02 -12.52 -9.62
N ASN A 32 -2.04 -13.13 -8.95
CA ASN A 32 -2.21 -14.47 -8.38
C ASN A 32 -3.32 -14.47 -7.30
N PHE A 33 -3.32 -13.50 -6.38
CA PHE A 33 -4.37 -13.38 -5.37
C PHE A 33 -5.74 -13.06 -5.99
N LYS A 34 -5.79 -12.23 -7.02
CA LYS A 34 -7.03 -11.93 -7.76
C LYS A 34 -7.60 -13.21 -8.38
N ALA A 35 -6.76 -14.04 -9.00
CA ALA A 35 -7.17 -15.34 -9.56
C ALA A 35 -7.67 -16.30 -8.49
N LYS A 36 -6.96 -16.45 -7.36
CA LYS A 36 -7.38 -17.27 -6.23
C LYS A 36 -8.74 -16.83 -5.68
N LYS A 37 -8.93 -15.54 -5.48
CA LYS A 37 -10.20 -14.98 -5.02
C LYS A 37 -11.34 -15.27 -6.00
N HIS A 38 -11.09 -15.08 -7.31
CA HIS A 38 -12.08 -15.36 -8.36
C HIS A 38 -12.47 -16.85 -8.40
N ASN A 39 -11.51 -17.73 -8.21
CA ASN A 39 -11.69 -19.19 -8.21
C ASN A 39 -12.18 -19.74 -6.85
N HIS A 40 -12.45 -18.89 -5.87
CA HIS A 40 -12.84 -19.27 -4.50
C HIS A 40 -11.81 -20.18 -3.80
N GLU A 41 -10.53 -20.03 -4.15
CA GLU A 41 -9.43 -20.77 -3.54
C GLU A 41 -9.05 -20.11 -2.20
N THR A 42 -9.05 -20.90 -1.12
CA THR A 42 -8.61 -20.44 0.20
C THR A 42 -7.11 -20.12 0.18
N HIS A 43 -6.74 -18.95 0.72
CA HIS A 43 -5.36 -18.49 0.75
C HIS A 43 -5.01 -17.73 2.04
N GLU A 44 -5.39 -18.28 3.20
CA GLU A 44 -5.19 -17.73 4.54
C GLU A 44 -3.72 -17.81 4.99
N TYR A 45 -2.79 -17.27 4.20
CA TYR A 45 -1.34 -17.34 4.47
C TYR A 45 -0.89 -16.59 5.72
N LEU A 46 -1.70 -15.66 6.21
CA LEU A 46 -1.40 -14.83 7.38
C LEU A 46 -2.39 -15.06 8.53
N LYS A 47 -2.87 -16.30 8.65
CA LYS A 47 -3.82 -16.69 9.69
C LYS A 47 -3.31 -16.33 11.08
N GLY A 48 -4.17 -15.66 11.86
CA GLY A 48 -3.88 -15.25 13.23
C GLY A 48 -3.07 -13.96 13.35
N LYS A 49 -2.71 -13.31 12.22
CA LYS A 49 -2.07 -11.99 12.22
C LYS A 49 -3.09 -10.87 12.40
N ASN A 50 -2.66 -9.76 12.96
CA ASN A 50 -3.50 -8.60 13.25
C ASN A 50 -2.93 -7.34 12.61
N VAL A 51 -3.79 -6.53 11.99
CA VAL A 51 -3.41 -5.28 11.31
C VAL A 51 -4.22 -4.11 11.87
N ALA A 52 -3.53 -3.02 12.21
CA ALA A 52 -4.17 -1.75 12.50
C ALA A 52 -4.42 -0.97 11.20
N LEU A 53 -5.63 -0.48 11.02
CA LEU A 53 -6.02 0.41 9.91
C LEU A 53 -6.22 1.81 10.48
N ILE A 54 -5.24 2.70 10.30
CA ILE A 54 -5.23 4.04 10.87
C ILE A 54 -5.67 5.05 9.80
N PHE A 55 -6.74 5.78 10.08
CA PHE A 55 -7.30 6.77 9.17
C PHE A 55 -7.36 8.14 9.84
N GLU A 56 -6.61 9.10 9.30
CA GLU A 56 -6.79 10.54 9.59
C GLU A 56 -7.80 11.17 8.61
N LYS A 57 -7.97 10.56 7.43
CA LYS A 57 -8.97 10.92 6.41
C LYS A 57 -9.92 9.75 6.21
N THR A 58 -11.21 10.00 6.20
CA THR A 58 -12.21 8.97 5.88
C THR A 58 -12.04 8.44 4.46
N SER A 59 -12.28 7.17 4.27
CA SER A 59 -12.27 6.53 2.96
C SER A 59 -13.03 5.21 2.99
N THR A 60 -14.06 5.09 2.17
CA THR A 60 -14.82 3.84 2.04
C THR A 60 -14.01 2.79 1.29
N ARG A 61 -13.51 3.13 0.10
CA ARG A 61 -12.80 2.17 -0.77
C ARG A 61 -11.52 1.61 -0.15
N THR A 62 -10.66 2.47 0.37
CA THR A 62 -9.40 2.03 0.99
C THR A 62 -9.66 1.14 2.20
N ARG A 63 -10.58 1.55 3.08
CA ARG A 63 -10.96 0.75 4.24
C ARG A 63 -11.46 -0.63 3.84
N CYS A 64 -12.49 -0.70 2.98
CA CYS A 64 -13.05 -1.97 2.54
C CYS A 64 -12.01 -2.86 1.84
N SER A 65 -11.13 -2.29 1.03
CA SER A 65 -10.09 -3.05 0.33
C SER A 65 -9.10 -3.70 1.31
N PHE A 66 -8.62 -2.96 2.31
CA PHE A 66 -7.71 -3.51 3.31
C PHE A 66 -8.40 -4.51 4.24
N GLU A 67 -9.64 -4.24 4.68
CA GLU A 67 -10.40 -5.18 5.52
C GLU A 67 -10.65 -6.51 4.80
N VAL A 68 -11.10 -6.44 3.54
CA VAL A 68 -11.36 -7.65 2.74
C VAL A 68 -10.08 -8.41 2.41
N ALA A 69 -9.01 -7.70 2.00
CA ALA A 69 -7.73 -8.34 1.71
C ALA A 69 -7.14 -9.03 2.95
N ALA A 70 -7.22 -8.38 4.11
CA ALA A 70 -6.78 -8.97 5.37
C ALA A 70 -7.60 -10.22 5.71
N TYR A 71 -8.92 -10.16 5.59
CA TYR A 71 -9.80 -11.29 5.82
C TYR A 71 -9.48 -12.48 4.90
N ASP A 72 -9.30 -12.23 3.60
CA ASP A 72 -8.96 -13.28 2.62
C ASP A 72 -7.61 -13.95 2.95
N LEU A 73 -6.68 -13.21 3.56
CA LEU A 73 -5.39 -13.73 4.03
C LEU A 73 -5.43 -14.36 5.44
N GLY A 74 -6.59 -14.40 6.10
CA GLY A 74 -6.77 -14.96 7.45
C GLY A 74 -6.37 -14.02 8.59
N MET A 75 -6.26 -12.72 8.31
CA MET A 75 -5.90 -11.70 9.29
C MET A 75 -7.14 -11.08 9.94
N HIS A 76 -6.93 -10.48 11.13
CA HIS A 76 -7.90 -9.60 11.77
C HIS A 76 -7.49 -8.14 11.59
N THR A 77 -8.48 -7.26 11.49
CA THR A 77 -8.25 -5.81 11.37
C THR A 77 -8.87 -5.05 12.55
N THR A 78 -8.19 -3.98 12.96
CA THR A 78 -8.75 -2.98 13.88
C THR A 78 -8.76 -1.64 13.15
N TYR A 79 -9.94 -1.09 12.96
CA TYR A 79 -10.11 0.24 12.36
C TYR A 79 -10.00 1.32 13.43
N LEU A 80 -9.06 2.24 13.25
CA LEU A 80 -8.84 3.40 14.09
C LEU A 80 -9.24 4.67 13.31
N ASP A 81 -10.42 5.17 13.63
CA ASP A 81 -11.00 6.33 12.96
C ASP A 81 -10.35 7.66 13.40
N PRO A 82 -10.58 8.77 12.66
CA PRO A 82 -10.01 10.07 12.97
C PRO A 82 -10.49 10.66 14.32
N THR A 83 -11.65 10.21 14.82
CA THR A 83 -12.23 10.74 16.06
C THR A 83 -11.82 9.93 17.27
N GLY A 84 -11.64 8.62 17.12
CA GLY A 84 -11.24 7.69 18.16
C GLY A 84 -9.73 7.56 18.38
N SER A 85 -8.91 8.00 17.40
CA SER A 85 -7.45 7.91 17.50
C SER A 85 -6.85 9.11 18.26
N GLN A 86 -5.87 8.82 19.13
CA GLN A 86 -5.06 9.84 19.81
C GLN A 86 -3.80 10.22 19.03
N LEU A 87 -3.59 9.61 17.86
CA LEU A 87 -2.40 9.82 17.02
C LEU A 87 -2.18 11.31 16.72
N GLY A 88 -1.01 11.81 17.09
CA GLY A 88 -0.62 13.20 16.84
C GLY A 88 -1.37 14.25 17.66
N LYS A 89 -2.23 13.85 18.60
CA LYS A 89 -2.99 14.79 19.47
C LYS A 89 -2.38 14.91 20.86
N LYS A 90 -2.30 13.81 21.59
CA LYS A 90 -1.75 13.75 22.95
C LYS A 90 -0.41 13.01 23.02
N GLU A 91 -0.14 12.16 22.03
CA GLU A 91 1.08 11.39 21.93
C GLU A 91 1.80 11.72 20.62
N SER A 92 3.12 11.59 20.62
CA SER A 92 3.89 11.69 19.37
C SER A 92 3.58 10.49 18.47
N VAL A 93 3.70 10.68 17.15
CA VAL A 93 3.57 9.57 16.20
C VAL A 93 4.56 8.44 16.52
N ALA A 94 5.77 8.78 16.94
CA ALA A 94 6.80 7.80 17.32
C ALA A 94 6.38 6.94 18.52
N ASP A 95 5.77 7.51 19.55
CA ASP A 95 5.34 6.75 20.72
C ASP A 95 4.14 5.86 20.39
N THR A 96 3.15 6.38 19.69
CA THR A 96 2.03 5.59 19.18
C THR A 96 2.53 4.44 18.28
N ALA A 97 3.49 4.68 17.41
CA ALA A 97 4.09 3.65 16.55
C ALA A 97 4.70 2.50 17.37
N LYS A 98 5.46 2.81 18.42
CA LYS A 98 6.05 1.80 19.31
C LYS A 98 5.00 0.95 20.01
N VAL A 99 3.91 1.57 20.48
CA VAL A 99 2.79 0.86 21.10
C VAL A 99 2.09 -0.05 20.11
N LEU A 100 1.71 0.48 18.95
CA LEU A 100 1.01 -0.30 17.93
C LEU A 100 1.86 -1.44 17.37
N GLY A 101 3.17 -1.23 17.20
CA GLY A 101 4.09 -2.27 16.76
C GLY A 101 4.30 -3.41 17.76
N ARG A 102 3.87 -3.26 19.02
CA ARG A 102 3.83 -4.34 20.02
C ARG A 102 2.52 -5.10 20.03
N ILE A 103 1.46 -4.50 19.50
CA ILE A 103 0.11 -5.07 19.49
C ILE A 103 -0.18 -5.74 18.14
N TYR A 104 0.24 -5.11 17.03
CA TYR A 104 -0.10 -5.53 15.68
C TYR A 104 1.10 -6.08 14.91
N ASP A 105 0.82 -6.94 13.92
CA ASP A 105 1.81 -7.50 13.00
C ASP A 105 2.08 -6.60 11.78
N GLY A 106 1.21 -5.63 11.55
CA GLY A 106 1.34 -4.65 10.47
C GLY A 106 0.41 -3.45 10.68
N ILE A 107 0.69 -2.35 9.98
CA ILE A 107 -0.07 -1.11 10.10
C ILE A 107 -0.36 -0.57 8.69
N GLU A 108 -1.62 -0.28 8.41
CA GLU A 108 -2.02 0.58 7.30
C GLU A 108 -2.25 1.99 7.81
N PHE A 109 -1.82 2.97 7.03
CA PHE A 109 -2.01 4.38 7.34
C PHE A 109 -2.57 5.14 6.14
N ARG A 110 -3.66 5.87 6.38
CA ARG A 110 -4.21 6.84 5.44
C ARG A 110 -4.38 8.19 6.13
N GLY A 111 -3.64 9.19 5.67
CA GLY A 111 -3.64 10.48 6.33
C GLY A 111 -3.16 11.63 5.46
N PHE A 112 -2.60 12.64 6.12
CA PHE A 112 -2.15 13.87 5.48
C PHE A 112 -0.65 13.82 5.20
N LYS A 113 0.18 13.83 6.22
CA LYS A 113 1.62 14.00 6.09
C LYS A 113 2.34 12.70 5.76
N GLN A 114 3.23 12.73 4.77
CA GLN A 114 4.13 11.63 4.47
C GLN A 114 5.04 11.31 5.66
N GLU A 115 5.50 12.32 6.39
CA GLU A 115 6.31 12.17 7.59
C GLU A 115 5.63 11.25 8.64
N SER A 116 4.31 11.34 8.80
CA SER A 116 3.58 10.48 9.75
C SER A 116 3.70 8.99 9.40
N VAL A 117 3.55 8.64 8.13
CA VAL A 117 3.69 7.22 7.70
C VAL A 117 5.14 6.77 7.71
N ASP A 118 6.09 7.65 7.41
CA ASP A 118 7.53 7.37 7.50
C ASP A 118 7.94 7.10 8.97
N ASP A 119 7.44 7.90 9.92
CA ASP A 119 7.67 7.71 11.36
C ASP A 119 7.02 6.42 11.89
N LEU A 120 5.79 6.11 11.45
CA LEU A 120 5.16 4.83 11.78
C LEU A 120 6.05 3.66 11.34
N ALA A 121 6.57 3.68 10.12
CA ALA A 121 7.46 2.64 9.61
C ALA A 121 8.79 2.57 10.39
N LYS A 122 9.35 3.73 10.74
CA LYS A 122 10.63 3.82 11.44
C LYS A 122 10.56 3.29 12.87
N TYR A 123 9.48 3.57 13.59
CA TYR A 123 9.41 3.35 15.03
C TYR A 123 8.55 2.15 15.46
N SER A 124 7.65 1.63 14.60
CA SER A 124 6.78 0.51 14.97
C SER A 124 7.49 -0.84 15.03
N GLY A 125 8.51 -1.05 14.19
CA GLY A 125 9.18 -2.34 14.05
C GLY A 125 8.38 -3.40 13.27
N VAL A 126 7.24 -3.02 12.70
CA VAL A 126 6.40 -3.87 11.84
C VAL A 126 6.22 -3.23 10.46
N PRO A 127 5.85 -3.99 9.42
CA PRO A 127 5.57 -3.43 8.10
C PRO A 127 4.44 -2.39 8.14
N VAL A 128 4.63 -1.30 7.43
CA VAL A 128 3.65 -0.22 7.29
C VAL A 128 3.32 -0.02 5.82
N TRP A 129 2.01 0.11 5.52
CA TRP A 129 1.50 0.36 4.17
C TRP A 129 0.85 1.73 4.09
N ASN A 130 1.27 2.51 3.09
CA ASN A 130 0.71 3.82 2.81
C ASN A 130 -0.58 3.68 1.97
N GLY A 131 -1.73 3.82 2.62
CA GLY A 131 -3.03 3.85 1.98
C GLY A 131 -3.37 5.17 1.28
N LEU A 132 -2.71 6.24 1.63
CA LEU A 132 -2.63 7.56 0.98
C LEU A 132 -2.01 8.59 1.93
N THR A 133 -1.14 9.43 1.41
CA THR A 133 -0.72 10.70 2.02
C THR A 133 -0.90 11.85 1.01
N ASP A 134 -0.60 13.07 1.42
CA ASP A 134 -0.67 14.22 0.51
C ASP A 134 0.42 14.15 -0.60
N LEU A 135 1.50 13.38 -0.39
CA LEU A 135 2.57 13.22 -1.37
C LEU A 135 2.41 11.99 -2.27
N PHE A 136 1.95 10.84 -1.73
CA PHE A 136 1.93 9.58 -2.47
C PHE A 136 0.66 8.76 -2.20
N HIS A 137 0.27 8.00 -3.22
CA HIS A 137 -0.77 6.97 -3.16
C HIS A 137 -0.30 5.70 -3.90
N PRO A 138 0.68 4.98 -3.34
CA PRO A 138 1.35 3.90 -4.07
C PRO A 138 0.44 2.71 -4.37
N THR A 139 -0.50 2.39 -3.49
CA THR A 139 -1.45 1.29 -3.68
C THR A 139 -2.38 1.53 -4.86
N GLN A 140 -2.81 2.79 -5.08
CA GLN A 140 -3.62 3.16 -6.24
C GLN A 140 -2.82 3.00 -7.54
N ALA A 141 -1.57 3.47 -7.57
CA ALA A 141 -0.73 3.34 -8.74
C ALA A 141 -0.48 1.86 -9.13
N LEU A 142 -0.30 0.95 -8.15
CA LEU A 142 -0.24 -0.49 -8.43
C LEU A 142 -1.52 -1.00 -9.08
N ALA A 143 -2.69 -0.60 -8.55
CA ALA A 143 -4.00 -1.03 -9.08
C ALA A 143 -4.21 -0.52 -10.52
N ASP A 144 -3.88 0.75 -10.78
CA ASP A 144 -4.02 1.35 -12.11
C ASP A 144 -3.12 0.62 -13.13
N PHE A 145 -1.86 0.34 -12.77
CA PHE A 145 -0.94 -0.35 -13.65
C PHE A 145 -1.30 -1.82 -13.86
N MET A 146 -1.79 -2.50 -12.84
CA MET A 146 -2.34 -3.85 -12.98
C MET A 146 -3.52 -3.85 -13.98
N THR A 147 -4.42 -2.89 -13.87
CA THR A 147 -5.56 -2.72 -14.77
C THR A 147 -5.12 -2.46 -16.21
N MET A 148 -4.13 -1.55 -16.41
CA MET A 148 -3.57 -1.31 -17.74
C MET A 148 -2.96 -2.58 -18.33
N GLU A 149 -2.18 -3.32 -17.56
CA GLU A 149 -1.55 -4.55 -18.04
C GLU A 149 -2.57 -5.65 -18.35
N GLU A 150 -3.64 -5.77 -17.57
CA GLU A 150 -4.74 -6.70 -17.86
C GLU A 150 -5.45 -6.34 -19.18
N HIS A 151 -5.58 -5.04 -19.49
CA HIS A 151 -6.25 -4.59 -20.69
C HIS A 151 -5.38 -4.67 -21.94
N PHE A 152 -4.11 -4.24 -21.85
CA PHE A 152 -3.20 -4.13 -23.00
C PHE A 152 -2.23 -5.31 -23.16
N GLY A 153 -2.12 -6.19 -22.15
CA GLY A 153 -1.20 -7.33 -22.15
C GLY A 153 0.25 -6.98 -21.83
N HIS A 154 0.61 -5.71 -21.72
CA HIS A 154 1.96 -5.22 -21.41
C HIS A 154 1.90 -3.82 -20.81
N LEU A 155 3.01 -3.35 -20.25
CA LEU A 155 3.17 -1.98 -19.73
C LEU A 155 4.19 -1.20 -20.53
N LYS A 156 5.37 -1.79 -20.76
CA LYS A 156 6.50 -1.10 -21.40
C LYS A 156 6.12 -0.51 -22.75
N GLY A 157 6.41 0.78 -22.93
CA GLY A 157 6.15 1.51 -24.16
C GLY A 157 4.75 2.10 -24.29
N LEU A 158 3.80 1.77 -23.40
CA LEU A 158 2.49 2.43 -23.37
C LEU A 158 2.65 3.93 -23.15
N LYS A 159 1.74 4.72 -23.72
CA LYS A 159 1.61 6.14 -23.41
C LYS A 159 0.47 6.31 -22.39
N PHE A 160 0.80 6.84 -21.23
CA PHE A 160 -0.16 7.16 -20.16
C PHE A 160 -0.28 8.67 -20.03
N VAL A 161 -1.48 9.19 -20.29
CA VAL A 161 -1.77 10.63 -20.22
C VAL A 161 -2.50 10.93 -18.93
N PHE A 162 -1.93 11.82 -18.10
CA PHE A 162 -2.57 12.34 -16.91
C PHE A 162 -3.11 13.75 -17.17
N MET A 163 -4.40 13.95 -16.97
CA MET A 163 -5.05 15.25 -17.11
C MET A 163 -5.57 15.72 -15.75
N GLY A 164 -4.98 16.80 -15.24
CA GLY A 164 -5.36 17.34 -13.94
C GLY A 164 -4.21 18.07 -13.22
N ASP A 165 -4.34 18.27 -11.91
CA ASP A 165 -3.29 18.88 -11.11
C ASP A 165 -2.18 17.87 -10.82
N THR A 166 -1.04 18.04 -11.50
CA THR A 166 0.12 17.15 -11.37
C THR A 166 0.86 17.27 -10.03
N ARG A 167 0.46 18.21 -9.16
CA ARG A 167 1.03 18.35 -7.82
C ARG A 167 0.44 17.36 -6.82
N ASN A 168 -0.66 16.67 -7.17
CA ASN A 168 -1.31 15.74 -6.27
C ASN A 168 -0.56 14.40 -6.11
N ASN A 169 -0.95 13.64 -5.09
CA ASN A 169 -0.34 12.36 -4.72
C ASN A 169 -0.48 11.27 -5.80
N CYS A 170 -1.62 11.20 -6.48
CA CYS A 170 -1.86 10.22 -7.54
C CYS A 170 -0.95 10.49 -8.74
N ALA A 171 -0.89 11.74 -9.22
CA ALA A 171 -0.02 12.12 -10.33
C ALA A 171 1.45 11.76 -10.04
N ARG A 172 1.94 12.09 -8.83
CA ARG A 172 3.31 11.75 -8.41
C ARG A 172 3.55 10.25 -8.40
N SER A 173 2.64 9.48 -7.83
CA SER A 173 2.77 8.01 -7.76
C SER A 173 2.71 7.37 -9.14
N LEU A 174 1.83 7.85 -10.02
CA LEU A 174 1.71 7.38 -11.41
C LEU A 174 2.95 7.72 -12.24
N MET A 175 3.52 8.91 -12.06
CA MET A 175 4.76 9.31 -12.72
C MET A 175 5.93 8.41 -12.30
N VAL A 176 6.09 8.14 -10.99
CA VAL A 176 7.13 7.24 -10.47
C VAL A 176 6.93 5.83 -11.01
N MET A 177 5.70 5.32 -10.95
CA MET A 177 5.37 4.00 -11.47
C MET A 177 5.66 3.87 -12.96
N SER A 178 5.30 4.90 -13.74
CA SER A 178 5.57 4.97 -15.19
C SER A 178 7.07 4.89 -15.47
N ALA A 179 7.89 5.67 -14.77
CA ALA A 179 9.34 5.65 -14.91
C ALA A 179 9.93 4.28 -14.58
N LYS A 180 9.44 3.62 -13.51
CA LYS A 180 9.91 2.29 -13.10
C LYS A 180 9.51 1.20 -14.10
N MET A 181 8.34 1.29 -14.71
CA MET A 181 7.77 0.24 -15.58
C MET A 181 7.93 0.51 -17.07
N GLY A 182 8.68 1.55 -17.45
CA GLY A 182 8.94 1.89 -18.87
C GLY A 182 7.71 2.39 -19.62
N VAL A 183 6.78 3.04 -18.93
CA VAL A 183 5.59 3.69 -19.50
C VAL A 183 5.89 5.16 -19.78
N ASN A 184 5.47 5.66 -20.94
CA ASN A 184 5.63 7.07 -21.32
C ASN A 184 4.55 7.90 -20.63
N PHE A 185 4.91 8.63 -19.58
CA PHE A 185 4.00 9.49 -18.83
C PHE A 185 3.93 10.89 -19.46
N VAL A 186 2.71 11.39 -19.73
CA VAL A 186 2.44 12.70 -20.35
C VAL A 186 1.41 13.48 -19.56
#